data_1bfbc6eb88cb846c0ddd882f6f021dc0
#
_entry.id   1bfbc6eb88cb846c0ddd882f6f021dc0
#
_cell.length_a   1.000
_cell.length_b   1.000
_cell.length_c   1.000
_cell.angle_alpha   90.00
_cell.angle_beta   90.00
_cell.angle_gamma   90.00
#
_symmetry.space_group_name_H-M   'P 1'
#
loop_
_entity.id
_entity.type
_entity.pdbx_description
1 polymer ?
#
loop_
_entity_poly.entity_id
_entity_poly.type
_entity_poly.pdbx_seq_one_letter_code
_entity_poly.pdbx_strand_id
1 'polypeptide(L)'
;MINDFNHPFDIIGLTETWLSQQNHDLYDISGYDHCKTFRQHKRGGGVSLFIRDYIQHKERPDLCLDKTNAECIFIEIDREVYHTPTDIVIGIIYRMPDSDLDSFNESLKTSLQMIYKEKKGVYLLGDFNIDLLKSDQHKKTGEFLDIMYNYNLIPMISKPSRVTRDTATIIDNIFTNQFSHTTKLHQGLIYSDISDHFPIFHISQSLKSNQNESYFWKRTINHNNCQSFIADCETTDWPSILQNQDAQSAYTDFHDKMTSLYEKSFPLKKVKHGYKTRKPWLTPSLRSAIDKKNKLCYIQLKYKTNENTLNYKRCERILNKAMHEAEKRYYRCKLEENKSDMKKSWSILKEVINKRSHSKPSASFKDNDTIITDKKTIANKFNDFFCNVGPNLAQKIAKTSVKQESFLKNKITDSFFLAPVTEDGIIKTFTNLKMVLLGRMGFVQI
;
A
#
# COMPACT_ATOMS: atom_id res chain seq x y z
N MET A 1 0.54 -10.24 -9.92
CA MET A 1 0.97 -9.46 -11.09
C MET A 1 1.63 -8.14 -10.67
N ILE A 2 0.94 -7.16 -10.07
CA ILE A 2 1.55 -5.85 -9.72
C ILE A 2 2.77 -6.00 -8.81
N ASN A 3 2.74 -6.93 -7.86
CA ASN A 3 3.84 -7.19 -6.93
C ASN A 3 4.99 -8.02 -7.52
N ASP A 4 4.86 -8.48 -8.76
CA ASP A 4 5.88 -9.29 -9.43
C ASP A 4 6.88 -8.43 -10.21
N PHE A 5 6.59 -7.14 -10.35
CA PHE A 5 7.51 -6.17 -10.93
C PHE A 5 8.54 -5.74 -9.88
N ASN A 6 9.81 -5.64 -10.28
CA ASN A 6 10.88 -5.15 -9.41
C ASN A 6 10.68 -3.68 -9.01
N HIS A 7 10.01 -2.91 -9.85
CA HIS A 7 9.61 -1.53 -9.61
C HIS A 7 8.09 -1.44 -9.72
N PRO A 8 7.41 -1.05 -8.65
CA PRO A 8 5.96 -0.88 -8.69
C PRO A 8 5.59 0.35 -9.53
N PHE A 9 4.44 0.29 -10.18
CA PHE A 9 3.88 1.43 -10.91
C PHE A 9 3.53 2.57 -9.94
N ASP A 10 3.78 3.80 -10.36
CA ASP A 10 3.40 4.99 -9.59
C ASP A 10 1.88 5.18 -9.57
N ILE A 11 1.24 4.89 -10.69
CA ILE A 11 -0.19 5.04 -10.91
C ILE A 11 -0.75 3.78 -11.56
N ILE A 12 -1.89 3.31 -11.07
CA ILE A 12 -2.58 2.14 -11.58
C ILE A 12 -4.05 2.51 -11.76
N GLY A 13 -4.52 2.45 -12.99
CA GLY A 13 -5.93 2.64 -13.33
C GLY A 13 -6.64 1.32 -13.56
N LEU A 14 -7.86 1.19 -13.05
CA LEU A 14 -8.75 0.06 -13.30
C LEU A 14 -10.09 0.57 -13.77
N THR A 15 -10.58 0.03 -14.85
CA THR A 15 -11.93 0.23 -15.38
C THR A 15 -12.78 -1.00 -15.10
N GLU A 16 -14.08 -0.88 -15.12
CA GLU A 16 -15.03 -1.94 -14.78
C GLU A 16 -14.73 -2.62 -13.45
N THR A 17 -14.54 -1.81 -12.41
CA THR A 17 -14.15 -2.31 -11.08
C THR A 17 -15.28 -3.05 -10.36
N TRP A 18 -16.51 -2.83 -10.79
CA TRP A 18 -17.73 -3.39 -10.17
C TRP A 18 -17.83 -3.13 -8.67
N LEU A 19 -17.19 -2.06 -8.21
CA LEU A 19 -17.30 -1.63 -6.83
C LEU A 19 -18.71 -1.17 -6.52
N SER A 20 -19.08 -1.34 -5.27
CA SER A 20 -20.37 -0.93 -4.71
C SER A 20 -20.17 -0.30 -3.34
N GLN A 21 -21.20 0.34 -2.81
CA GLN A 21 -21.16 0.91 -1.47
C GLN A 21 -20.83 -0.13 -0.38
N GLN A 22 -21.11 -1.42 -0.63
CA GLN A 22 -20.88 -2.50 0.33
C GLN A 22 -19.45 -3.04 0.30
N ASN A 23 -18.73 -2.90 -0.81
CA ASN A 23 -17.43 -3.56 -1.01
C ASN A 23 -16.27 -2.62 -1.38
N HIS A 24 -16.52 -1.32 -1.59
CA HIS A 24 -15.52 -0.39 -2.11
C HIS A 24 -14.26 -0.24 -1.24
N ASP A 25 -14.36 -0.52 0.06
CA ASP A 25 -13.24 -0.42 1.00
C ASP A 25 -12.45 -1.74 1.17
N LEU A 26 -12.90 -2.81 0.50
CA LEU A 26 -12.26 -4.12 0.62
C LEU A 26 -11.06 -4.32 -0.31
N TYR A 27 -10.90 -3.46 -1.32
CA TYR A 27 -9.96 -3.65 -2.42
C TYR A 27 -8.86 -2.59 -2.49
N ASP A 28 -8.42 -2.10 -1.34
CA ASP A 28 -7.30 -1.17 -1.28
C ASP A 28 -5.95 -1.87 -1.52
N ILE A 29 -5.04 -1.18 -2.19
CA ILE A 29 -3.67 -1.64 -2.41
C ILE A 29 -2.75 -0.93 -1.42
N SER A 30 -2.02 -1.69 -0.61
CA SER A 30 -1.09 -1.13 0.37
C SER A 30 -0.01 -0.28 -0.30
N GLY A 31 0.23 0.93 0.21
CA GLY A 31 1.18 1.89 -0.35
C GLY A 31 0.62 2.74 -1.49
N TYR A 32 -0.71 2.72 -1.68
CA TYR A 32 -1.39 3.58 -2.63
C TYR A 32 -2.57 4.28 -1.98
N ASP A 33 -2.79 5.51 -2.38
CA ASP A 33 -4.05 6.22 -2.19
C ASP A 33 -5.03 5.76 -3.26
N HIS A 34 -6.31 5.60 -2.90
CA HIS A 34 -7.34 5.04 -3.78
C HIS A 34 -8.43 6.06 -4.06
N CYS A 35 -8.39 6.70 -5.23
CA CYS A 35 -9.50 7.46 -5.78
C CYS A 35 -10.44 6.50 -6.53
N LYS A 36 -11.73 6.55 -6.26
CA LYS A 36 -12.71 5.59 -6.80
C LYS A 36 -14.05 6.23 -7.11
N THR A 37 -14.67 5.80 -8.19
CA THR A 37 -16.07 6.09 -8.51
C THR A 37 -16.80 4.81 -8.86
N PHE A 38 -18.06 4.68 -8.45
CA PHE A 38 -18.89 3.51 -8.68
C PHE A 38 -20.37 3.90 -8.75
N ARG A 39 -21.15 3.04 -9.38
CA ARG A 39 -22.59 3.23 -9.56
C ARG A 39 -23.34 2.90 -8.28
N GLN A 40 -24.28 3.77 -7.88
CA GLN A 40 -25.09 3.55 -6.66
C GLN A 40 -26.24 2.57 -6.88
N HIS A 41 -26.85 2.58 -8.07
CA HIS A 41 -28.12 1.88 -8.32
C HIS A 41 -28.06 0.81 -9.43
N LYS A 42 -26.91 0.66 -10.11
CA LYS A 42 -26.75 -0.31 -11.20
C LYS A 42 -25.44 -1.09 -11.00
N ARG A 43 -25.53 -2.41 -11.16
CA ARG A 43 -24.34 -3.28 -11.11
C ARG A 43 -23.48 -3.07 -12.37
N GLY A 44 -22.16 -3.11 -12.21
CA GLY A 44 -21.18 -2.98 -13.30
C GLY A 44 -20.59 -1.59 -13.38
N GLY A 45 -19.58 -1.41 -14.25
CA GLY A 45 -18.82 -0.19 -14.39
C GLY A 45 -17.94 0.13 -13.18
N GLY A 46 -17.71 1.42 -12.94
CA GLY A 46 -16.83 1.91 -11.91
C GLY A 46 -15.38 2.07 -12.37
N VAL A 47 -14.71 3.07 -11.85
CA VAL A 47 -13.31 3.39 -12.15
C VAL A 47 -12.54 3.52 -10.83
N SER A 48 -11.32 3.03 -10.80
CA SER A 48 -10.42 3.18 -9.67
C SER A 48 -9.05 3.65 -10.14
N LEU A 49 -8.50 4.62 -9.44
CA LEU A 49 -7.16 5.13 -9.65
C LEU A 49 -6.38 4.98 -8.34
N PHE A 50 -5.33 4.17 -8.38
CA PHE A 50 -4.41 3.98 -7.27
C PHE A 50 -3.16 4.79 -7.54
N ILE A 51 -2.83 5.71 -6.64
CA ILE A 51 -1.70 6.61 -6.71
C ILE A 51 -0.77 6.27 -5.54
N ARG A 52 0.54 6.21 -5.78
CA ARG A 52 1.50 6.00 -4.70
C ARG A 52 1.30 7.01 -3.58
N ASP A 53 1.27 6.54 -2.34
CA ASP A 53 0.99 7.35 -1.14
C ASP A 53 2.00 8.47 -0.87
N TYR A 54 3.16 8.45 -1.53
CA TYR A 54 4.15 9.53 -1.48
C TYR A 54 3.97 10.58 -2.59
N ILE A 55 3.07 10.33 -3.57
CA ILE A 55 2.77 11.25 -4.66
C ILE A 55 1.65 12.18 -4.23
N GLN A 56 2.01 13.45 -3.99
CA GLN A 56 1.03 14.49 -3.70
C GLN A 56 0.19 14.75 -4.95
N HIS A 57 -1.12 14.67 -4.81
CA HIS A 57 -2.06 14.85 -5.91
C HIS A 57 -3.32 15.58 -5.44
N LYS A 58 -4.02 16.19 -6.39
CA LYS A 58 -5.30 16.86 -6.18
C LYS A 58 -6.32 16.28 -7.15
N GLU A 59 -7.49 15.93 -6.66
CA GLU A 59 -8.61 15.55 -7.53
C GLU A 59 -9.13 16.74 -8.33
N ARG A 60 -9.52 16.51 -9.59
CA ARG A 60 -10.02 17.49 -10.55
C ARG A 60 -11.42 17.09 -11.03
N PRO A 61 -12.46 17.18 -10.17
CA PRO A 61 -13.83 16.86 -10.53
C PRO A 61 -14.40 17.79 -11.60
N ASP A 62 -13.83 18.98 -11.77
CA ASP A 62 -14.17 19.96 -12.81
C ASP A 62 -13.86 19.46 -14.23
N LEU A 63 -12.94 18.49 -14.37
CA LEU A 63 -12.58 17.88 -15.66
C LEU A 63 -13.39 16.60 -15.97
N CYS A 64 -14.27 16.17 -15.07
CA CYS A 64 -15.01 14.94 -15.27
C CYS A 64 -16.03 15.08 -16.41
N LEU A 65 -16.10 14.02 -17.22
CA LEU A 65 -17.02 13.90 -18.33
C LEU A 65 -18.46 13.69 -17.84
N ASP A 66 -19.42 13.86 -18.76
CA ASP A 66 -20.82 13.54 -18.47
C ASP A 66 -20.97 12.07 -18.04
N LYS A 67 -21.53 11.85 -16.86
CA LYS A 67 -21.74 10.52 -16.26
C LYS A 67 -22.68 9.62 -17.05
N THR A 68 -23.44 10.16 -17.98
CA THR A 68 -24.29 9.38 -18.88
C THR A 68 -23.48 8.66 -19.96
N ASN A 69 -22.31 9.19 -20.30
CA ASN A 69 -21.46 8.69 -21.39
C ASN A 69 -20.22 7.96 -20.89
N ALA A 70 -19.61 8.43 -19.80
CA ALA A 70 -18.39 7.85 -19.27
C ALA A 70 -18.28 7.99 -17.76
N GLU A 71 -17.57 7.07 -17.16
CA GLU A 71 -17.10 7.14 -15.78
C GLU A 71 -15.63 7.49 -15.77
N CYS A 72 -15.24 8.48 -14.99
CA CYS A 72 -13.87 8.97 -15.02
C CYS A 72 -13.43 9.53 -13.66
N ILE A 73 -12.11 9.57 -13.47
CA ILE A 73 -11.44 10.25 -12.37
C ILE A 73 -10.30 11.04 -12.99
N PHE A 74 -10.18 12.31 -12.61
CA PHE A 74 -9.05 13.14 -12.98
C PHE A 74 -8.32 13.59 -11.72
N ILE A 75 -6.99 13.55 -11.78
CA ILE A 75 -6.09 14.08 -10.75
C ILE A 75 -5.06 14.99 -11.39
N GLU A 76 -4.52 15.87 -10.58
CA GLU A 76 -3.42 16.74 -10.94
C GLU A 76 -2.24 16.49 -10.01
N ILE A 77 -1.05 16.38 -10.59
CA ILE A 77 0.22 16.18 -9.89
C ILE A 77 1.11 17.38 -10.19
N ASP A 78 1.65 17.99 -9.14
CA ASP A 78 2.57 19.11 -9.27
C ASP A 78 3.83 18.71 -10.04
N ARG A 79 4.30 19.61 -10.91
CA ARG A 79 5.53 19.44 -11.71
C ARG A 79 6.78 19.07 -10.90
N GLU A 80 6.85 19.51 -9.65
CA GLU A 80 8.01 19.25 -8.79
C GLU A 80 8.12 17.77 -8.42
N VAL A 81 7.02 17.02 -8.42
CA VAL A 81 7.02 15.59 -8.09
C VAL A 81 7.86 14.77 -9.09
N TYR A 82 7.73 15.09 -10.37
CA TYR A 82 8.43 14.38 -11.44
C TYR A 82 9.46 15.27 -12.17
N HIS A 83 9.71 16.48 -11.67
CA HIS A 83 10.59 17.47 -12.29
C HIS A 83 10.24 17.73 -13.77
N THR A 84 8.94 17.83 -14.03
CA THR A 84 8.41 18.12 -15.36
C THR A 84 8.30 19.63 -15.61
N PRO A 85 8.28 20.08 -16.88
CA PRO A 85 8.15 21.51 -17.20
C PRO A 85 6.82 22.11 -16.70
N THR A 86 5.77 21.29 -16.61
CA THR A 86 4.41 21.71 -16.23
C THR A 86 3.80 20.67 -15.30
N ASP A 87 2.78 21.06 -14.57
CA ASP A 87 1.93 20.10 -13.82
C ASP A 87 1.33 19.07 -14.77
N ILE A 88 1.04 17.90 -14.23
CA ILE A 88 0.53 16.76 -14.99
C ILE A 88 -0.90 16.46 -14.56
N VAL A 89 -1.81 16.43 -15.53
CA VAL A 89 -3.17 15.92 -15.35
C VAL A 89 -3.22 14.48 -15.81
N ILE A 90 -3.73 13.59 -14.93
CA ILE A 90 -3.95 12.18 -15.23
C ILE A 90 -5.44 11.90 -15.13
N GLY A 91 -6.01 11.43 -16.23
CA GLY A 91 -7.41 11.02 -16.30
C GLY A 91 -7.54 9.54 -16.60
N ILE A 92 -8.33 8.81 -15.80
CA ILE A 92 -8.79 7.48 -16.16
C ILE A 92 -10.22 7.57 -16.62
N ILE A 93 -10.51 6.96 -17.79
CA ILE A 93 -11.81 7.06 -18.47
C ILE A 93 -12.29 5.64 -18.82
N TYR A 94 -13.51 5.35 -18.44
CA TYR A 94 -14.29 4.21 -18.92
C TYR A 94 -15.49 4.71 -19.69
N ARG A 95 -15.47 4.65 -21.03
CA ARG A 95 -16.64 4.96 -21.86
C ARG A 95 -17.58 3.77 -21.88
N MET A 96 -18.84 4.00 -21.59
CA MET A 96 -19.84 2.93 -21.66
C MET A 96 -20.04 2.49 -23.12
N PRO A 97 -20.07 1.17 -23.40
CA PRO A 97 -20.18 0.66 -24.79
C PRO A 97 -21.36 1.25 -25.57
N ASP A 98 -22.50 1.38 -24.88
CA ASP A 98 -23.78 1.82 -25.50
C ASP A 98 -24.00 3.34 -25.45
N SER A 99 -23.00 4.11 -24.97
CA SER A 99 -23.12 5.57 -24.90
C SER A 99 -22.99 6.23 -26.28
N ASP A 100 -23.67 7.36 -26.46
CA ASP A 100 -23.57 8.14 -27.68
C ASP A 100 -22.15 8.70 -27.84
N LEU A 101 -21.53 8.39 -28.97
CA LEU A 101 -20.13 8.78 -29.23
C LEU A 101 -19.99 10.28 -29.53
N ASP A 102 -21.00 10.92 -30.08
CA ASP A 102 -20.96 12.36 -30.37
C ASP A 102 -21.00 13.15 -29.05
N SER A 103 -21.91 12.79 -28.15
CA SER A 103 -22.00 13.39 -26.81
C SER A 103 -20.75 13.14 -25.98
N PHE A 104 -20.17 11.94 -26.07
CA PHE A 104 -18.89 11.64 -25.46
C PHE A 104 -17.75 12.52 -25.97
N ASN A 105 -17.64 12.64 -27.31
CA ASN A 105 -16.62 13.44 -27.97
C ASN A 105 -16.73 14.94 -27.60
N GLU A 106 -17.91 15.50 -27.52
CA GLU A 106 -18.11 16.91 -27.12
C GLU A 106 -17.74 17.13 -25.63
N SER A 107 -18.13 16.21 -24.76
CA SER A 107 -17.75 16.27 -23.34
C SER A 107 -16.22 16.16 -23.14
N LEU A 108 -15.58 15.23 -23.85
CA LEU A 108 -14.12 15.05 -23.84
C LEU A 108 -13.39 16.29 -24.35
N LYS A 109 -13.85 16.86 -25.46
CA LYS A 109 -13.31 18.09 -26.06
C LYS A 109 -13.37 19.26 -25.07
N THR A 110 -14.47 19.40 -24.34
CA THR A 110 -14.63 20.43 -23.30
C THR A 110 -13.57 20.30 -22.22
N SER A 111 -13.38 19.09 -21.67
CA SER A 111 -12.37 18.82 -20.66
C SER A 111 -10.94 19.04 -21.17
N LEU A 112 -10.65 18.58 -22.38
CA LEU A 112 -9.34 18.79 -23.01
C LEU A 112 -9.05 20.26 -23.27
N GLN A 113 -10.07 21.05 -23.65
CA GLN A 113 -9.94 22.49 -23.85
C GLN A 113 -9.57 23.22 -22.56
N MET A 114 -10.12 22.80 -21.41
CA MET A 114 -9.77 23.35 -20.10
C MET A 114 -8.32 23.05 -19.76
N ILE A 115 -7.90 21.78 -19.90
CA ILE A 115 -6.51 21.37 -19.61
C ILE A 115 -5.51 22.07 -20.54
N TYR A 116 -5.86 22.21 -21.82
CA TYR A 116 -5.01 22.90 -22.82
C TYR A 116 -4.81 24.38 -22.48
N LYS A 117 -5.85 25.09 -22.04
CA LYS A 117 -5.76 26.48 -21.59
C LYS A 117 -4.83 26.62 -20.39
N GLU A 118 -4.79 25.62 -19.50
CA GLU A 118 -3.90 25.57 -18.35
C GLU A 118 -2.46 25.17 -18.70
N LYS A 119 -2.18 24.81 -19.96
CA LYS A 119 -0.86 24.39 -20.48
C LYS A 119 -0.23 23.24 -19.70
N LYS A 120 -1.02 22.26 -19.29
CA LYS A 120 -0.58 21.12 -18.49
C LYS A 120 -0.17 19.92 -19.34
N GLY A 121 0.71 19.09 -18.75
CA GLY A 121 0.97 17.75 -19.25
C GLY A 121 -0.25 16.85 -19.04
N VAL A 122 -0.48 15.90 -19.95
CA VAL A 122 -1.69 15.06 -19.92
C VAL A 122 -1.33 13.60 -20.13
N TYR A 123 -1.93 12.73 -19.29
CA TYR A 123 -2.07 11.32 -19.54
C TYR A 123 -3.53 10.92 -19.39
N LEU A 124 -4.15 10.48 -20.48
CA LEU A 124 -5.50 9.89 -20.46
C LEU A 124 -5.38 8.39 -20.68
N LEU A 125 -5.83 7.62 -19.73
CA LEU A 125 -5.76 6.16 -19.76
C LEU A 125 -7.14 5.54 -19.53
N GLY A 126 -7.36 4.37 -20.07
CA GLY A 126 -8.59 3.65 -19.82
C GLY A 126 -9.12 2.87 -21.02
N ASP A 127 -10.34 2.39 -20.84
CA ASP A 127 -11.14 1.71 -21.86
C ASP A 127 -12.10 2.71 -22.52
N PHE A 128 -11.79 3.08 -23.74
CA PHE A 128 -12.61 4.03 -24.51
C PHE A 128 -13.75 3.34 -25.24
N ASN A 129 -13.74 2.01 -25.33
CA ASN A 129 -14.69 1.22 -26.12
C ASN A 129 -14.81 1.74 -27.57
N ILE A 130 -13.73 2.29 -28.12
CA ILE A 130 -13.58 2.80 -29.49
C ILE A 130 -12.43 2.03 -30.14
N ASP A 131 -12.74 1.22 -31.14
CA ASP A 131 -11.72 0.40 -31.80
C ASP A 131 -10.86 1.24 -32.75
N LEU A 132 -9.66 1.60 -32.33
CA LEU A 132 -8.75 2.44 -33.10
C LEU A 132 -8.28 1.78 -34.40
N LEU A 133 -8.40 0.45 -34.55
CA LEU A 133 -8.11 -0.25 -35.81
C LEU A 133 -9.08 0.11 -36.93
N LYS A 134 -10.22 0.69 -36.57
CA LYS A 134 -11.27 1.09 -37.55
C LYS A 134 -11.29 2.59 -37.84
N SER A 135 -10.20 3.32 -37.49
CA SER A 135 -10.15 4.77 -37.70
C SER A 135 -10.42 5.21 -39.14
N ASP A 136 -9.94 4.44 -40.12
CA ASP A 136 -10.14 4.75 -41.55
C ASP A 136 -11.50 4.30 -42.11
N GLN A 137 -12.21 3.44 -41.38
CA GLN A 137 -13.46 2.84 -41.83
C GLN A 137 -14.68 3.43 -41.10
N HIS A 138 -14.50 3.92 -39.89
CA HIS A 138 -15.57 4.41 -39.04
C HIS A 138 -15.36 5.89 -38.72
N LYS A 139 -16.17 6.74 -39.35
CA LYS A 139 -16.07 8.21 -39.29
C LYS A 139 -15.94 8.74 -37.85
N LYS A 140 -16.77 8.26 -36.93
CA LYS A 140 -16.76 8.72 -35.52
C LYS A 140 -15.49 8.33 -34.76
N THR A 141 -14.85 7.20 -35.13
CA THR A 141 -13.54 6.84 -34.60
C THR A 141 -12.45 7.78 -35.09
N GLY A 142 -12.52 8.19 -36.38
CA GLY A 142 -11.64 9.23 -36.90
C GLY A 142 -11.82 10.56 -36.17
N GLU A 143 -13.04 11.00 -35.97
CA GLU A 143 -13.38 12.24 -35.22
C GLU A 143 -12.85 12.20 -33.79
N PHE A 144 -12.93 11.06 -33.09
CA PHE A 144 -12.34 10.89 -31.78
C PHE A 144 -10.81 11.07 -31.81
N LEU A 145 -10.12 10.45 -32.76
CA LEU A 145 -8.69 10.62 -32.94
C LEU A 145 -8.29 12.04 -33.30
N ASP A 146 -9.06 12.70 -34.17
CA ASP A 146 -8.84 14.10 -34.52
C ASP A 146 -8.96 15.03 -33.30
N ILE A 147 -9.89 14.77 -32.38
CA ILE A 147 -9.98 15.49 -31.12
C ILE A 147 -8.70 15.29 -30.32
N MET A 148 -8.22 14.05 -30.16
CA MET A 148 -6.98 13.77 -29.42
C MET A 148 -5.78 14.48 -30.06
N TYR A 149 -5.61 14.40 -31.36
CA TYR A 149 -4.50 15.02 -32.08
C TYR A 149 -4.53 16.55 -32.02
N ASN A 150 -5.71 17.16 -32.02
CA ASN A 150 -5.86 18.62 -31.89
C ASN A 150 -5.33 19.16 -30.54
N TYR A 151 -5.25 18.31 -29.53
CA TYR A 151 -4.63 18.63 -28.23
C TYR A 151 -3.25 17.97 -28.05
N ASN A 152 -2.62 17.55 -29.14
CA ASN A 152 -1.31 16.86 -29.15
C ASN A 152 -1.29 15.56 -28.35
N LEU A 153 -2.40 14.88 -28.18
CA LEU A 153 -2.47 13.60 -27.49
C LEU A 153 -2.28 12.46 -28.49
N ILE A 154 -1.21 11.69 -28.27
CA ILE A 154 -0.85 10.55 -29.14
C ILE A 154 -1.14 9.24 -28.41
N PRO A 155 -1.75 8.26 -29.10
CA PRO A 155 -1.97 6.92 -28.51
C PRO A 155 -0.64 6.18 -28.36
N MET A 156 -0.41 5.62 -27.17
CA MET A 156 0.82 4.89 -26.85
C MET A 156 0.71 3.39 -27.17
N ILE A 157 -0.51 2.86 -27.26
CA ILE A 157 -0.74 1.44 -27.52
C ILE A 157 -1.18 1.27 -28.99
N SER A 158 -0.42 0.49 -29.73
CA SER A 158 -0.63 0.21 -31.15
C SER A 158 -0.96 -1.26 -31.46
N LYS A 159 -1.12 -2.08 -30.41
CA LYS A 159 -1.47 -3.50 -30.55
C LYS A 159 -2.82 -3.76 -29.89
N PRO A 160 -3.59 -4.77 -30.37
CA PRO A 160 -4.88 -5.10 -29.78
C PRO A 160 -4.79 -5.33 -28.27
N SER A 161 -5.57 -4.58 -27.52
CA SER A 161 -5.69 -4.68 -26.08
C SER A 161 -6.74 -5.71 -25.66
N ARG A 162 -7.73 -5.96 -26.50
CA ARG A 162 -8.74 -7.02 -26.32
C ARG A 162 -8.70 -8.01 -27.47
N VAL A 163 -8.52 -9.28 -27.13
CA VAL A 163 -8.42 -10.36 -28.13
C VAL A 163 -9.32 -11.51 -27.69
N THR A 164 -10.34 -11.76 -28.50
CA THR A 164 -11.24 -12.91 -28.33
C THR A 164 -10.91 -13.98 -29.38
N ARG A 165 -11.73 -15.02 -29.45
CA ARG A 165 -11.58 -16.04 -30.47
C ARG A 165 -11.73 -15.47 -31.90
N ASP A 166 -12.64 -14.51 -32.06
CA ASP A 166 -13.08 -14.04 -33.38
C ASP A 166 -12.67 -12.59 -33.66
N THR A 167 -12.30 -11.82 -32.64
CA THR A 167 -12.01 -10.39 -32.77
C THR A 167 -10.70 -10.00 -32.10
N ALA A 168 -10.08 -8.92 -32.61
CA ALA A 168 -8.94 -8.27 -32.01
C ALA A 168 -9.14 -6.76 -32.17
N THR A 169 -9.22 -6.02 -31.06
CA THR A 169 -9.55 -4.59 -31.03
C THR A 169 -8.57 -3.80 -30.18
N ILE A 170 -8.34 -2.52 -30.51
CA ILE A 170 -7.59 -1.57 -29.67
C ILE A 170 -8.62 -0.63 -29.05
N ILE A 171 -9.17 -0.99 -27.91
CA ILE A 171 -10.17 -0.21 -27.19
C ILE A 171 -9.63 0.40 -25.90
N ASP A 172 -8.54 -0.18 -25.37
CA ASP A 172 -7.80 0.37 -24.23
C ASP A 172 -6.57 1.12 -24.76
N ASN A 173 -6.34 2.32 -24.26
CA ASN A 173 -5.18 3.11 -24.65
C ASN A 173 -4.69 4.03 -23.53
N ILE A 174 -3.48 4.57 -23.73
CA ILE A 174 -2.90 5.65 -22.97
C ILE A 174 -2.56 6.75 -23.98
N PHE A 175 -3.24 7.87 -23.89
CA PHE A 175 -2.97 9.05 -24.70
C PHE A 175 -2.16 10.05 -23.89
N THR A 176 -1.13 10.65 -24.50
CA THR A 176 -0.32 11.66 -23.81
C THR A 176 0.22 12.71 -24.77
N ASN A 177 0.46 13.91 -24.24
CA ASN A 177 1.24 14.96 -24.88
C ASN A 177 2.66 15.08 -24.30
N GLN A 178 3.02 14.16 -23.39
CA GLN A 178 4.32 14.13 -22.73
C GLN A 178 5.27 13.18 -23.46
N PHE A 179 5.83 13.66 -24.56
CA PHE A 179 6.85 12.94 -25.33
C PHE A 179 8.04 13.86 -25.57
N SER A 180 9.23 13.34 -25.33
CA SER A 180 10.48 14.01 -25.62
C SER A 180 11.35 13.09 -26.47
N HIS A 181 12.02 13.62 -27.45
CA HIS A 181 12.98 12.87 -28.29
C HIS A 181 14.16 12.31 -27.47
N THR A 182 14.38 12.82 -26.28
CA THR A 182 15.49 12.42 -25.40
C THR A 182 15.08 11.39 -24.34
N THR A 183 13.79 11.15 -24.11
CA THR A 183 13.31 10.19 -23.12
C THR A 183 13.01 8.85 -23.76
N LYS A 184 13.57 7.77 -23.20
CA LYS A 184 13.19 6.42 -23.59
C LYS A 184 11.79 6.14 -23.02
N LEU A 185 10.80 6.09 -23.91
CA LEU A 185 9.45 5.68 -23.57
C LEU A 185 9.33 4.16 -23.77
N HIS A 186 8.82 3.48 -22.78
CA HIS A 186 8.50 2.06 -22.87
C HIS A 186 7.01 1.88 -22.66
N GLN A 187 6.32 1.36 -23.65
CA GLN A 187 4.89 1.08 -23.60
C GLN A 187 4.60 -0.32 -24.15
N GLY A 188 3.49 -0.87 -23.73
CA GLY A 188 3.10 -2.20 -24.22
C GLY A 188 1.93 -2.81 -23.51
N LEU A 189 1.79 -4.10 -23.73
CA LEU A 189 0.74 -4.95 -23.20
C LEU A 189 1.36 -6.00 -22.30
N ILE A 190 0.67 -6.34 -21.24
CA ILE A 190 1.02 -7.46 -20.36
C ILE A 190 0.07 -8.62 -20.71
N TYR A 191 0.60 -9.68 -21.27
CA TYR A 191 -0.21 -10.85 -21.56
C TYR A 191 -0.62 -11.54 -20.25
N SER A 192 -1.90 -11.45 -19.95
CA SER A 192 -2.52 -12.03 -18.76
C SER A 192 -3.92 -12.51 -19.12
N ASP A 193 -4.39 -13.51 -18.42
CA ASP A 193 -5.74 -14.06 -18.53
C ASP A 193 -6.64 -13.70 -17.32
N ILE A 194 -6.31 -12.62 -16.63
CA ILE A 194 -7.13 -12.09 -15.53
C ILE A 194 -8.45 -11.53 -16.07
N SER A 195 -8.43 -11.00 -17.29
CA SER A 195 -9.56 -10.42 -18.01
C SER A 195 -9.44 -10.79 -19.49
N ASP A 196 -10.50 -10.55 -20.26
CA ASP A 196 -10.47 -10.59 -21.73
C ASP A 196 -9.77 -9.35 -22.33
N HIS A 197 -9.42 -8.36 -21.50
CA HIS A 197 -8.55 -7.25 -21.85
C HIS A 197 -7.13 -7.49 -21.30
N PHE A 198 -6.12 -7.16 -22.10
CA PHE A 198 -4.73 -7.14 -21.65
C PHE A 198 -4.42 -5.84 -20.91
N PRO A 199 -3.82 -5.90 -19.72
CA PRO A 199 -3.30 -4.70 -19.08
C PRO A 199 -2.30 -3.98 -19.98
N ILE A 200 -2.49 -2.69 -20.12
CA ILE A 200 -1.61 -1.79 -20.86
C ILE A 200 -0.71 -1.04 -19.88
N PHE A 201 0.49 -0.68 -20.31
CA PHE A 201 1.41 0.10 -19.49
C PHE A 201 2.19 1.12 -20.29
N HIS A 202 2.58 2.18 -19.63
CA HIS A 202 3.48 3.19 -20.13
C HIS A 202 4.51 3.55 -19.04
N ILE A 203 5.78 3.58 -19.40
CA ILE A 203 6.87 3.98 -18.53
C ILE A 203 7.53 5.19 -19.16
N SER A 204 7.39 6.33 -18.51
CA SER A 204 8.09 7.55 -18.84
C SER A 204 9.34 7.64 -17.96
N GLN A 205 10.51 7.76 -18.55
CA GLN A 205 11.73 8.00 -17.81
C GLN A 205 11.82 9.51 -17.52
N SER A 206 11.25 9.94 -16.43
CA SER A 206 11.54 11.24 -15.85
C SER A 206 13.00 11.26 -15.38
N LEU A 207 13.69 12.37 -15.58
CA LEU A 207 14.99 12.61 -14.98
C LEU A 207 14.90 12.28 -13.50
N LYS A 208 15.83 11.49 -12.98
CA LYS A 208 15.88 10.96 -11.62
C LYS A 208 15.19 11.89 -10.63
N SER A 209 13.97 11.62 -10.29
CA SER A 209 13.43 12.04 -9.03
C SER A 209 14.41 11.49 -7.99
N ASN A 210 14.94 12.35 -7.14
CA ASN A 210 15.45 11.89 -5.86
C ASN A 210 14.25 11.27 -5.18
N GLN A 211 13.99 10.00 -5.51
CA GLN A 211 13.04 9.21 -4.76
C GLN A 211 13.51 9.38 -3.32
N ASN A 212 12.74 10.05 -2.51
CA ASN A 212 12.83 9.88 -1.08
C ASN A 212 12.50 8.41 -0.85
N GLU A 213 13.52 7.58 -1.10
CA GLU A 213 13.46 6.16 -0.81
C GLU A 213 13.06 6.10 0.65
N SER A 214 11.84 5.67 0.93
CA SER A 214 11.39 5.59 2.30
C SER A 214 12.22 4.51 2.98
N TYR A 215 13.15 4.95 3.77
CA TYR A 215 13.96 4.08 4.61
C TYR A 215 13.32 4.02 6.00
N PHE A 216 13.35 2.86 6.59
CA PHE A 216 13.11 2.74 8.01
C PHE A 216 14.36 2.18 8.69
N TRP A 217 14.52 2.56 9.95
CA TRP A 217 15.61 2.05 10.76
C TRP A 217 15.17 0.74 11.41
N LYS A 218 15.94 -0.31 11.20
CA LYS A 218 15.67 -1.65 11.75
C LYS A 218 16.91 -2.21 12.40
N ARG A 219 16.75 -2.82 13.59
CA ARG A 219 17.76 -3.67 14.18
C ARG A 219 17.60 -5.11 13.68
N THR A 220 18.70 -5.75 13.36
CA THR A 220 18.70 -7.16 12.96
C THR A 220 19.02 -8.00 14.18
N ILE A 221 18.03 -8.65 14.75
CA ILE A 221 18.18 -9.59 15.86
C ILE A 221 18.16 -10.98 15.23
N ASN A 222 19.31 -11.65 15.22
CA ASN A 222 19.48 -13.01 14.74
C ASN A 222 20.31 -13.81 15.76
N HIS A 223 20.38 -15.12 15.57
CA HIS A 223 21.07 -16.02 16.51
C HIS A 223 22.53 -15.61 16.76
N ASN A 224 23.27 -15.26 15.71
CA ASN A 224 24.68 -14.87 15.82
C ASN A 224 24.87 -13.57 16.61
N ASN A 225 24.02 -12.56 16.35
CA ASN A 225 24.08 -11.29 17.07
C ASN A 225 23.69 -11.48 18.55
N CYS A 226 22.72 -12.36 18.84
CA CYS A 226 22.36 -12.71 20.22
C CYS A 226 23.51 -13.41 20.94
N GLN A 227 24.19 -14.34 20.29
CA GLN A 227 25.35 -15.02 20.87
C GLN A 227 26.53 -14.07 21.13
N SER A 228 26.79 -13.16 20.18
CA SER A 228 27.82 -12.12 20.38
C SER A 228 27.47 -11.21 21.56
N PHE A 229 26.19 -10.82 21.69
CA PHE A 229 25.72 -10.00 22.80
C PHE A 229 25.91 -10.70 24.16
N ILE A 230 25.54 -11.98 24.23
CA ILE A 230 25.72 -12.79 25.46
C ILE A 230 27.21 -12.87 25.85
N ALA A 231 28.08 -13.19 24.88
CA ALA A 231 29.50 -13.27 25.11
C ALA A 231 30.10 -11.92 25.57
N ASP A 232 29.68 -10.82 24.96
CA ASP A 232 30.08 -9.46 25.36
C ASP A 232 29.60 -9.15 26.81
N CYS A 233 28.39 -9.55 27.18
CA CYS A 233 27.85 -9.40 28.54
C CYS A 233 28.65 -10.23 29.57
N GLU A 234 29.03 -11.45 29.24
CA GLU A 234 29.82 -12.35 30.12
C GLU A 234 31.23 -11.82 30.37
N THR A 235 31.81 -11.14 29.37
CA THR A 235 33.16 -10.59 29.47
C THR A 235 33.23 -9.19 30.08
N THR A 236 32.09 -8.57 30.33
CA THR A 236 32.01 -7.20 30.87
C THR A 236 32.21 -7.18 32.36
N ASP A 237 33.01 -6.23 32.86
CA ASP A 237 33.21 -6.01 34.29
C ASP A 237 31.98 -5.37 34.95
N TRP A 238 31.09 -6.20 35.45
CA TRP A 238 29.90 -5.78 36.21
C TRP A 238 30.18 -5.48 37.68
N PRO A 239 31.12 -6.20 38.39
CA PRO A 239 31.44 -5.91 39.79
C PRO A 239 31.84 -4.48 40.06
N SER A 240 32.50 -3.77 39.12
CA SER A 240 32.87 -2.37 39.29
C SER A 240 31.64 -1.44 39.48
N ILE A 241 30.51 -1.81 38.96
CA ILE A 241 29.24 -1.06 39.11
C ILE A 241 28.68 -1.24 40.53
N LEU A 242 28.80 -2.46 41.08
CA LEU A 242 28.30 -2.80 42.42
C LEU A 242 29.07 -2.14 43.53
N GLN A 243 30.29 -1.66 43.26
CA GLN A 243 31.11 -0.92 44.24
C GLN A 243 30.69 0.53 44.41
N ASN A 244 29.82 1.05 43.51
CA ASN A 244 29.32 2.40 43.61
C ASN A 244 28.31 2.52 44.77
N GLN A 245 28.56 3.41 45.71
CA GLN A 245 27.70 3.59 46.91
C GLN A 245 26.41 4.33 46.61
N ASP A 246 26.37 5.11 45.50
CA ASP A 246 25.17 5.81 45.07
C ASP A 246 24.40 4.94 44.09
N ALA A 247 23.16 4.59 44.44
CA ALA A 247 22.31 3.73 43.64
C ALA A 247 21.95 4.35 42.25
N GLN A 248 21.81 5.67 42.20
CA GLN A 248 21.50 6.36 40.94
C GLN A 248 22.69 6.34 39.98
N SER A 249 23.89 6.53 40.51
CA SER A 249 25.13 6.46 39.73
C SER A 249 25.39 5.03 39.25
N ALA A 250 25.24 4.02 40.14
CA ALA A 250 25.34 2.62 39.78
C ALA A 250 24.35 2.21 38.65
N TYR A 251 23.12 2.68 38.74
CA TYR A 251 22.12 2.44 37.70
C TYR A 251 22.51 3.10 36.37
N THR A 252 23.02 4.32 36.41
CA THR A 252 23.45 5.04 35.21
C THR A 252 24.60 4.31 34.53
N ASP A 253 25.61 3.90 35.28
CA ASP A 253 26.77 3.12 34.78
C ASP A 253 26.34 1.78 34.18
N PHE A 254 25.40 1.09 34.84
CA PHE A 254 24.81 -0.16 34.32
C PHE A 254 24.05 0.08 33.01
N HIS A 255 23.19 1.09 33.00
CA HIS A 255 22.38 1.45 31.81
C HIS A 255 23.27 1.80 30.63
N ASP A 256 24.30 2.60 30.84
CA ASP A 256 25.21 3.04 29.78
C ASP A 256 26.04 1.90 29.20
N LYS A 257 26.60 1.02 30.09
CA LYS A 257 27.28 -0.19 29.65
C LYS A 257 26.36 -1.12 28.88
N MET A 258 25.16 -1.41 29.40
CA MET A 258 24.20 -2.28 28.77
C MET A 258 23.74 -1.71 27.39
N THR A 259 23.48 -0.42 27.33
CA THR A 259 23.11 0.27 26.07
C THR A 259 24.24 0.20 25.06
N SER A 260 25.48 0.40 25.47
CA SER A 260 26.65 0.31 24.59
C SER A 260 26.78 -1.10 24.00
N LEU A 261 26.68 -2.15 24.83
CA LEU A 261 26.71 -3.55 24.36
C LEU A 261 25.57 -3.87 23.40
N TYR A 262 24.38 -3.37 23.71
CA TYR A 262 23.20 -3.55 22.86
C TYR A 262 23.35 -2.84 21.50
N GLU A 263 23.83 -1.59 21.48
CA GLU A 263 24.06 -0.85 20.24
C GLU A 263 25.16 -1.49 19.38
N LYS A 264 26.22 -2.03 20.02
CA LYS A 264 27.29 -2.76 19.35
C LYS A 264 26.77 -4.03 18.66
N SER A 265 25.99 -4.83 19.36
CA SER A 265 25.51 -6.13 18.88
C SER A 265 24.32 -6.01 17.91
N PHE A 266 23.47 -5.00 18.11
CA PHE A 266 22.26 -4.77 17.33
C PHE A 266 22.22 -3.34 16.73
N PRO A 267 23.18 -2.95 15.88
CA PRO A 267 23.20 -1.60 15.34
C PRO A 267 21.96 -1.32 14.49
N LEU A 268 21.45 -0.10 14.58
CA LEU A 268 20.39 0.39 13.71
C LEU A 268 20.91 0.45 12.27
N LYS A 269 20.27 -0.29 11.37
CA LYS A 269 20.56 -0.28 9.94
C LYS A 269 19.41 0.43 9.19
N LYS A 270 19.80 1.32 8.30
CA LYS A 270 18.87 1.96 7.37
C LYS A 270 18.48 0.93 6.32
N VAL A 271 17.22 0.49 6.33
CA VAL A 271 16.69 -0.52 5.41
C VAL A 271 15.68 0.15 4.49
N LYS A 272 15.84 -0.07 3.20
CA LYS A 272 14.90 0.38 2.19
C LYS A 272 13.55 -0.30 2.40
N HIS A 273 12.44 0.46 2.36
CA HIS A 273 11.11 -0.13 2.34
C HIS A 273 11.00 -1.06 1.14
N GLY A 274 11.19 -2.34 1.36
CA GLY A 274 10.92 -3.35 0.35
C GLY A 274 9.43 -3.67 0.38
N TYR A 275 8.72 -3.36 -0.68
CA TYR A 275 7.32 -3.76 -0.83
C TYR A 275 7.22 -5.29 -0.96
N LYS A 276 7.23 -5.97 0.18
CA LYS A 276 7.00 -7.42 0.24
C LYS A 276 5.56 -7.71 0.70
N THR A 277 4.59 -7.40 -0.12
CA THR A 277 3.29 -8.07 -0.05
C THR A 277 3.26 -9.27 -0.99
N ARG A 278 4.30 -10.09 -0.95
CA ARG A 278 4.26 -11.40 -1.61
C ARG A 278 3.31 -12.28 -0.82
N LYS A 279 2.30 -12.85 -1.47
CA LYS A 279 1.49 -13.90 -0.87
C LYS A 279 2.45 -15.01 -0.40
N PRO A 280 2.57 -15.27 0.92
CA PRO A 280 3.66 -16.13 1.44
C PRO A 280 3.58 -17.57 0.93
N TRP A 281 2.40 -18.00 0.53
CA TRP A 281 2.14 -19.33 -0.03
C TRP A 281 2.49 -19.45 -1.54
N LEU A 282 2.82 -18.32 -2.21
CA LEU A 282 3.18 -18.33 -3.62
C LEU A 282 4.67 -18.70 -3.79
N THR A 283 4.94 -19.98 -3.91
CA THR A 283 6.29 -20.52 -4.06
C THR A 283 6.92 -20.16 -5.42
N PRO A 284 8.26 -20.19 -5.55
CA PRO A 284 8.93 -19.98 -6.85
C PRO A 284 8.44 -20.90 -7.95
N SER A 285 8.15 -22.17 -7.62
CA SER A 285 7.59 -23.13 -8.58
C SER A 285 6.19 -22.75 -9.06
N LEU A 286 5.32 -22.26 -8.19
CA LEU A 286 4.01 -21.77 -8.59
C LEU A 286 4.11 -20.53 -9.49
N ARG A 287 5.08 -19.65 -9.26
CA ARG A 287 5.33 -18.50 -10.15
C ARG A 287 5.76 -18.93 -11.53
N SER A 288 6.72 -19.85 -11.61
CA SER A 288 7.15 -20.41 -12.89
C SER A 288 5.98 -21.08 -13.64
N ALA A 289 5.07 -21.73 -12.91
CA ALA A 289 3.85 -22.30 -13.50
C ALA A 289 2.86 -21.23 -13.99
N ILE A 290 2.74 -20.09 -13.28
CA ILE A 290 1.96 -18.93 -13.75
C ILE A 290 2.54 -18.39 -15.05
N ASP A 291 3.86 -18.22 -15.13
CA ASP A 291 4.54 -17.73 -16.34
C ASP A 291 4.33 -18.69 -17.51
N LYS A 292 4.41 -20.01 -17.26
CA LYS A 292 4.13 -21.03 -18.27
C LYS A 292 2.68 -20.94 -18.76
N LYS A 293 1.72 -20.79 -17.86
CA LYS A 293 0.30 -20.64 -18.22
C LYS A 293 0.09 -19.38 -19.08
N ASN A 294 0.69 -18.24 -18.70
CA ASN A 294 0.59 -16.99 -19.46
C ASN A 294 1.20 -17.14 -20.88
N LYS A 295 2.32 -17.87 -21.02
CA LYS A 295 2.90 -18.20 -22.34
C LYS A 295 1.94 -19.07 -23.17
N LEU A 296 1.30 -20.07 -22.56
CA LEU A 296 0.32 -20.90 -23.26
C LEU A 296 -0.92 -20.11 -23.65
N CYS A 297 -1.37 -19.16 -22.83
CA CYS A 297 -2.44 -18.23 -23.16
C CYS A 297 -2.09 -17.43 -24.42
N TYR A 298 -0.90 -16.84 -24.48
CA TYR A 298 -0.43 -16.12 -25.66
C TYR A 298 -0.38 -17.00 -26.91
N ILE A 299 0.15 -18.25 -26.80
CA ILE A 299 0.23 -19.22 -27.92
C ILE A 299 -1.16 -19.57 -28.42
N GLN A 300 -2.12 -19.83 -27.52
CA GLN A 300 -3.51 -20.11 -27.87
C GLN A 300 -4.15 -18.95 -28.64
N LEU A 301 -3.96 -17.72 -28.17
CA LEU A 301 -4.52 -16.53 -28.82
C LEU A 301 -3.89 -16.29 -30.21
N LYS A 302 -2.58 -16.54 -30.35
CA LYS A 302 -1.84 -16.31 -31.59
C LYS A 302 -2.17 -17.36 -32.66
N TYR A 303 -2.20 -18.65 -32.31
CA TYR A 303 -2.30 -19.73 -33.28
C TYR A 303 -3.68 -20.40 -33.33
N LYS A 304 -4.59 -20.09 -32.43
CA LYS A 304 -6.03 -20.47 -32.40
C LYS A 304 -6.32 -21.95 -32.76
N THR A 305 -5.41 -22.90 -32.43
CA THR A 305 -5.61 -24.32 -32.66
C THR A 305 -6.34 -24.97 -31.48
N ASN A 306 -7.09 -26.07 -31.75
CA ASN A 306 -7.75 -26.85 -30.70
C ASN A 306 -6.75 -27.41 -29.70
N GLU A 307 -5.58 -27.86 -30.17
CA GLU A 307 -4.51 -28.38 -29.32
C GLU A 307 -3.98 -27.32 -28.35
N ASN A 308 -3.69 -26.10 -28.82
CA ASN A 308 -3.23 -25.01 -27.98
C ASN A 308 -4.28 -24.62 -26.93
N THR A 309 -5.55 -24.62 -27.30
CA THR A 309 -6.67 -24.37 -26.40
C THR A 309 -6.77 -25.42 -25.29
N LEU A 310 -6.60 -26.70 -25.66
CA LEU A 310 -6.62 -27.80 -24.69
C LEU A 310 -5.41 -27.75 -23.74
N ASN A 311 -4.23 -27.44 -24.26
CA ASN A 311 -3.00 -27.32 -23.49
C ASN A 311 -3.10 -26.17 -22.47
N TYR A 312 -3.62 -25.01 -22.88
CA TYR A 312 -3.87 -23.86 -21.99
C TYR A 312 -4.86 -24.25 -20.90
N LYS A 313 -6.06 -24.74 -21.24
CA LYS A 313 -7.11 -25.11 -20.28
C LYS A 313 -6.66 -26.19 -19.29
N ARG A 314 -5.83 -27.16 -19.74
CA ARG A 314 -5.25 -28.17 -18.85
C ARG A 314 -4.28 -27.56 -17.87
N CYS A 315 -3.37 -26.70 -18.33
CA CYS A 315 -2.40 -25.99 -17.47
C CYS A 315 -3.12 -25.09 -16.44
N GLU A 316 -4.09 -24.32 -16.88
CA GLU A 316 -4.91 -23.44 -16.03
C GLU A 316 -5.60 -24.24 -14.90
N ARG A 317 -6.28 -25.34 -15.23
CA ARG A 317 -6.98 -26.17 -14.24
C ARG A 317 -6.03 -26.72 -13.18
N ILE A 318 -4.87 -27.23 -13.60
CA ILE A 318 -3.86 -27.79 -12.70
C ILE A 318 -3.29 -26.70 -11.80
N LEU A 319 -2.97 -25.55 -12.37
CA LEU A 319 -2.40 -24.42 -11.63
C LEU A 319 -3.39 -23.86 -10.60
N ASN A 320 -4.64 -23.62 -10.98
CA ASN A 320 -5.67 -23.11 -10.07
C ASN A 320 -5.88 -24.05 -8.87
N LYS A 321 -5.91 -25.37 -9.11
CA LYS A 321 -5.96 -26.36 -8.02
C LYS A 321 -4.72 -26.29 -7.12
N ALA A 322 -3.52 -26.23 -7.71
CA ALA A 322 -2.27 -26.15 -6.95
C ALA A 322 -2.16 -24.87 -6.13
N MET A 323 -2.59 -23.72 -6.66
CA MET A 323 -2.63 -22.45 -5.95
C MET A 323 -3.58 -22.48 -4.76
N HIS A 324 -4.79 -22.98 -4.96
CA HIS A 324 -5.79 -23.12 -3.89
C HIS A 324 -5.31 -24.05 -2.75
N GLU A 325 -4.71 -25.18 -3.09
CA GLU A 325 -4.14 -26.11 -2.10
C GLU A 325 -2.94 -25.50 -1.36
N ALA A 326 -2.08 -24.72 -2.03
CA ALA A 326 -0.96 -24.05 -1.39
C ALA A 326 -1.43 -22.99 -0.40
N GLU A 327 -2.42 -22.19 -0.77
CA GLU A 327 -3.05 -21.19 0.11
C GLU A 327 -3.69 -21.84 1.33
N LYS A 328 -4.51 -22.86 1.10
CA LYS A 328 -5.19 -23.62 2.17
C LYS A 328 -4.20 -24.26 3.14
N ARG A 329 -3.13 -24.84 2.63
CA ARG A 329 -2.07 -25.43 3.46
C ARG A 329 -1.36 -24.38 4.29
N TYR A 330 -0.99 -23.24 3.71
CA TYR A 330 -0.31 -22.15 4.40
C TYR A 330 -1.14 -21.65 5.59
N TYR A 331 -2.41 -21.32 5.37
CA TYR A 331 -3.26 -20.81 6.44
C TYR A 331 -3.60 -21.86 7.50
N ARG A 332 -3.71 -23.12 7.10
CA ARG A 332 -3.89 -24.24 8.06
C ARG A 332 -2.68 -24.35 9.00
N CYS A 333 -1.46 -24.43 8.45
CA CYS A 333 -0.23 -24.47 9.26
C CYS A 333 -0.13 -23.25 10.17
N LYS A 334 -0.37 -22.07 9.63
CA LYS A 334 -0.30 -20.81 10.41
C LYS A 334 -1.31 -20.75 11.56
N LEU A 335 -2.51 -21.31 11.40
CA LEU A 335 -3.52 -21.44 12.46
C LEU A 335 -3.13 -22.51 13.49
N GLU A 336 -2.59 -23.63 13.05
CA GLU A 336 -2.12 -24.69 13.92
C GLU A 336 -0.96 -24.23 14.82
N GLU A 337 0.04 -23.51 14.26
CA GLU A 337 1.15 -22.93 15.00
C GLU A 337 0.72 -21.91 16.07
N ASN A 338 -0.40 -21.24 15.87
CA ASN A 338 -0.91 -20.21 16.77
C ASN A 338 -2.21 -20.63 17.52
N LYS A 339 -2.44 -21.93 17.60
CA LYS A 339 -3.67 -22.49 18.19
C LYS A 339 -3.91 -22.06 19.65
N SER A 340 -2.87 -21.85 20.42
CA SER A 340 -2.94 -21.39 21.81
C SER A 340 -3.08 -19.87 21.98
N ASP A 341 -2.92 -19.08 20.90
CA ASP A 341 -3.02 -17.61 20.94
C ASP A 341 -4.26 -17.15 20.15
N MET A 342 -5.36 -16.97 20.87
CA MET A 342 -6.63 -16.51 20.28
C MET A 342 -6.51 -15.19 19.54
N LYS A 343 -5.67 -14.26 20.03
CA LYS A 343 -5.49 -12.94 19.38
C LYS A 343 -4.80 -13.06 18.04
N LYS A 344 -3.77 -13.90 17.95
CA LYS A 344 -3.10 -14.21 16.68
C LYS A 344 -3.99 -14.99 15.74
N SER A 345 -4.73 -15.97 16.23
CA SER A 345 -5.69 -16.73 15.43
C SER A 345 -6.76 -15.82 14.81
N TRP A 346 -7.32 -14.86 15.57
CA TRP A 346 -8.22 -13.85 15.03
C TRP A 346 -7.56 -12.91 14.02
N SER A 347 -6.29 -12.54 14.21
CA SER A 347 -5.53 -11.75 13.25
C SER A 347 -5.37 -12.48 11.92
N ILE A 348 -5.08 -13.80 11.97
CA ILE A 348 -4.96 -14.65 10.78
C ILE A 348 -6.30 -14.76 10.05
N LEU A 349 -7.40 -14.98 10.79
CA LEU A 349 -8.73 -15.02 10.21
C LEU A 349 -9.13 -13.70 9.53
N LYS A 350 -8.80 -12.56 10.15
CA LYS A 350 -9.00 -11.23 9.52
C LYS A 350 -8.16 -11.06 8.24
N GLU A 351 -6.96 -11.62 8.22
CA GLU A 351 -6.10 -11.63 7.03
C GLU A 351 -6.73 -12.44 5.89
N VAL A 352 -7.28 -13.63 6.18
CA VAL A 352 -7.97 -14.49 5.22
C VAL A 352 -9.23 -13.82 4.66
N ILE A 353 -9.99 -13.13 5.52
CA ILE A 353 -11.25 -12.46 5.12
C ILE A 353 -10.99 -11.11 4.46
N ASN A 354 -9.72 -10.70 4.28
CA ASN A 354 -9.32 -9.38 3.76
C ASN A 354 -9.89 -8.19 4.56
N LYS A 355 -10.36 -8.42 5.78
CA LYS A 355 -10.81 -7.36 6.70
C LYS A 355 -9.62 -6.78 7.46
N ARG A 356 -8.58 -6.31 6.76
CA ARG A 356 -7.57 -5.45 7.38
C ARG A 356 -8.20 -4.07 7.53
N SER A 357 -8.50 -3.67 8.77
CA SER A 357 -8.73 -2.27 9.05
C SER A 357 -7.39 -1.54 8.86
N HIS A 358 -7.15 -1.01 7.69
CA HIS A 358 -6.13 0.00 7.50
C HIS A 358 -6.70 1.33 8.02
N SER A 359 -6.73 1.49 9.35
CA SER A 359 -6.70 2.84 9.88
C SER A 359 -5.31 3.37 9.55
N LYS A 360 -5.15 4.01 8.39
CA LYS A 360 -4.00 4.89 8.17
C LYS A 360 -4.01 5.87 9.34
N PRO A 361 -2.89 6.05 10.08
CA PRO A 361 -2.83 7.16 11.00
C PRO A 361 -3.17 8.42 10.19
N SER A 362 -4.15 9.17 10.66
CA SER A 362 -4.56 10.40 9.99
C SER A 362 -3.32 11.24 9.73
N ALA A 363 -3.06 11.57 8.47
CA ALA A 363 -1.94 12.43 8.10
C ALA A 363 -2.12 13.86 8.65
N SER A 364 -3.31 14.18 9.10
CA SER A 364 -3.68 15.48 9.70
C SER A 364 -4.47 15.26 10.99
N PHE A 365 -4.22 16.10 11.99
CA PHE A 365 -4.92 16.13 13.26
C PHE A 365 -5.54 17.51 13.44
N LYS A 366 -6.83 17.54 13.78
CA LYS A 366 -7.53 18.80 14.08
C LYS A 366 -7.50 19.06 15.59
N ASP A 367 -6.84 20.12 16.00
CA ASP A 367 -6.83 20.61 17.37
C ASP A 367 -7.58 21.95 17.42
N ASN A 368 -8.75 21.95 18.03
CA ASN A 368 -9.72 23.04 17.94
C ASN A 368 -10.02 23.36 16.46
N ASP A 369 -9.68 24.55 15.96
CA ASP A 369 -9.91 24.95 14.56
C ASP A 369 -8.64 24.90 13.70
N THR A 370 -7.51 24.45 14.25
CA THR A 370 -6.24 24.34 13.53
C THR A 370 -5.99 22.91 13.06
N ILE A 371 -5.61 22.74 11.78
CA ILE A 371 -5.20 21.45 11.21
C ILE A 371 -3.69 21.35 11.32
N ILE A 372 -3.20 20.34 12.04
CA ILE A 372 -1.79 20.06 12.26
C ILE A 372 -1.40 18.86 11.39
N THR A 373 -0.41 19.04 10.53
CA THR A 373 0.10 17.99 9.62
C THR A 373 1.49 17.50 10.01
N ASP A 374 2.23 18.28 10.79
CA ASP A 374 3.56 17.88 11.27
C ASP A 374 3.47 16.77 12.31
N LYS A 375 4.09 15.63 12.00
CA LYS A 375 4.05 14.41 12.82
C LYS A 375 4.64 14.60 14.21
N LYS A 376 5.67 15.42 14.37
CA LYS A 376 6.31 15.69 15.66
C LYS A 376 5.39 16.55 16.53
N THR A 377 4.78 17.55 15.97
CA THR A 377 3.81 18.40 16.64
C THR A 377 2.58 17.61 17.07
N ILE A 378 2.06 16.73 16.21
CA ILE A 378 0.97 15.80 16.54
C ILE A 378 1.36 14.93 17.73
N ALA A 379 2.54 14.29 17.69
CA ALA A 379 3.00 13.43 18.78
C ALA A 379 3.15 14.18 20.12
N ASN A 380 3.70 15.40 20.09
CA ASN A 380 3.81 16.24 21.28
C ASN A 380 2.44 16.61 21.84
N LYS A 381 1.49 17.00 21.02
CA LYS A 381 0.12 17.29 21.44
C LYS A 381 -0.57 16.11 22.13
N PHE A 382 -0.42 14.91 21.58
CA PHE A 382 -0.92 13.69 22.23
C PHE A 382 -0.22 13.44 23.56
N ASN A 383 1.11 13.61 23.63
CA ASN A 383 1.86 13.46 24.87
C ASN A 383 1.38 14.45 25.93
N ASP A 384 1.26 15.73 25.59
CA ASP A 384 0.75 16.77 26.48
C ASP A 384 -0.66 16.47 26.99
N PHE A 385 -1.54 16.00 26.10
CA PHE A 385 -2.89 15.61 26.50
C PHE A 385 -2.86 14.45 27.52
N PHE A 386 -2.15 13.38 27.24
CA PHE A 386 -2.13 12.23 28.12
C PHE A 386 -1.39 12.45 29.44
N CYS A 387 -0.36 13.29 29.44
CA CYS A 387 0.33 13.70 30.67
C CYS A 387 -0.57 14.56 31.57
N ASN A 388 -1.40 15.41 30.99
CA ASN A 388 -2.18 16.38 31.74
C ASN A 388 -3.62 15.92 32.04
N VAL A 389 -4.15 14.90 31.35
CA VAL A 389 -5.54 14.46 31.55
C VAL A 389 -5.82 14.02 32.99
N GLY A 390 -4.92 13.31 33.63
CA GLY A 390 -5.04 12.89 35.01
C GLY A 390 -5.04 14.07 36.01
N PRO A 391 -4.01 14.92 36.00
CA PRO A 391 -3.96 16.12 36.81
C PRO A 391 -5.17 17.06 36.61
N ASN A 392 -5.60 17.27 35.35
CA ASN A 392 -6.74 18.11 35.02
C ASN A 392 -8.08 17.52 35.54
N LEU A 393 -8.23 16.20 35.51
CA LEU A 393 -9.39 15.54 36.09
C LEU A 393 -9.35 15.62 37.61
N ALA A 394 -8.18 15.42 38.23
CA ALA A 394 -8.01 15.53 39.68
C ALA A 394 -8.33 16.93 40.19
N GLN A 395 -7.97 17.99 39.47
CA GLN A 395 -8.31 19.37 39.82
C GLN A 395 -9.83 19.67 39.81
N LYS A 396 -10.61 18.91 39.01
CA LYS A 396 -12.07 19.06 38.95
C LYS A 396 -12.80 18.33 40.09
N ILE A 397 -12.10 17.48 40.83
CA ILE A 397 -12.66 16.77 41.97
C ILE A 397 -12.70 17.72 43.16
N ALA A 398 -13.86 17.88 43.76
CA ALA A 398 -14.01 18.72 44.93
C ALA A 398 -13.12 18.18 46.07
N LYS A 399 -12.37 19.11 46.69
CA LYS A 399 -11.55 18.72 47.86
C LYS A 399 -12.46 18.22 48.98
N THR A 400 -12.25 16.98 49.38
CA THR A 400 -12.95 16.36 50.50
C THR A 400 -12.09 16.43 51.76
N SER A 401 -12.72 16.59 52.90
CA SER A 401 -12.06 16.46 54.20
C SER A 401 -11.89 15.03 54.67
N VAL A 402 -12.42 14.08 53.88
CA VAL A 402 -12.32 12.65 54.19
C VAL A 402 -10.91 12.17 53.91
N LYS A 403 -10.23 11.63 54.92
CA LYS A 403 -8.89 11.06 54.77
C LYS A 403 -8.92 9.79 53.93
N GLN A 404 -7.90 9.60 53.09
CA GLN A 404 -7.79 8.44 52.17
C GLN A 404 -7.84 7.10 52.91
N GLU A 405 -7.33 7.07 54.13
CA GLU A 405 -7.32 5.86 54.99
C GLU A 405 -8.73 5.41 55.37
N SER A 406 -9.75 6.31 55.34
CA SER A 406 -11.10 5.94 55.66
C SER A 406 -11.79 5.03 54.64
N PHE A 407 -11.24 4.95 53.41
CA PHE A 407 -11.72 4.06 52.36
C PHE A 407 -11.09 2.66 52.40
N LEU A 408 -10.06 2.47 53.22
CA LEU A 408 -9.43 1.16 53.45
C LEU A 408 -10.32 0.31 54.38
N LYS A 409 -10.98 -0.71 53.81
CA LYS A 409 -11.85 -1.62 54.56
C LYS A 409 -11.12 -2.43 55.61
N ASN A 410 -9.85 -2.73 55.40
CA ASN A 410 -9.00 -3.46 56.34
C ASN A 410 -7.67 -2.66 56.52
N LYS A 411 -7.31 -2.38 57.79
CA LYS A 411 -5.99 -1.86 58.09
C LYS A 411 -4.99 -3.00 57.89
N ILE A 412 -4.12 -2.86 56.91
CA ILE A 412 -2.99 -3.77 56.71
C ILE A 412 -1.98 -3.38 57.77
N THR A 413 -1.73 -4.31 58.69
CA THR A 413 -0.73 -4.16 59.77
C THR A 413 0.67 -4.50 59.30
N ASP A 414 0.80 -5.13 58.13
CA ASP A 414 2.06 -5.55 57.58
C ASP A 414 2.79 -4.38 56.92
N SER A 415 4.07 -4.25 57.24
CA SER A 415 4.94 -3.26 56.61
C SER A 415 5.48 -3.78 55.28
N PHE A 416 5.75 -2.87 54.35
CA PHE A 416 6.38 -3.19 53.09
C PHE A 416 7.86 -3.51 53.33
N PHE A 417 8.28 -4.74 53.01
CA PHE A 417 9.67 -5.15 53.07
C PHE A 417 10.30 -5.17 51.68
N LEU A 418 11.43 -4.50 51.55
CA LEU A 418 12.31 -4.69 50.38
C LEU A 418 13.14 -5.96 50.64
N ALA A 419 12.77 -7.04 50.00
CA ALA A 419 13.57 -8.25 49.97
C ALA A 419 14.71 -8.12 48.94
N PRO A 420 15.92 -8.65 49.23
CA PRO A 420 16.97 -8.73 48.23
C PRO A 420 16.47 -9.43 46.97
N VAL A 421 16.81 -8.86 45.81
CA VAL A 421 16.44 -9.45 44.54
C VAL A 421 17.31 -10.69 44.31
N THR A 422 16.68 -11.82 44.06
CA THR A 422 17.39 -13.09 43.75
C THR A 422 17.42 -13.30 42.23
N GLU A 423 18.41 -14.05 41.76
CA GLU A 423 18.54 -14.40 40.35
C GLU A 423 17.28 -15.09 39.82
N ASP A 424 16.73 -16.06 40.55
CA ASP A 424 15.47 -16.72 40.21
C ASP A 424 14.27 -15.77 40.14
N GLY A 425 14.24 -14.76 41.02
CA GLY A 425 13.22 -13.71 41.00
C GLY A 425 13.26 -12.88 39.72
N ILE A 426 14.47 -12.53 39.29
CA ILE A 426 14.68 -11.79 38.02
C ILE A 426 14.25 -12.64 36.85
N ILE A 427 14.72 -13.88 36.74
CA ILE A 427 14.36 -14.80 35.64
C ILE A 427 12.84 -15.00 35.57
N LYS A 428 12.21 -15.22 36.74
CA LYS A 428 10.74 -15.40 36.81
C LYS A 428 9.98 -14.16 36.39
N THR A 429 10.46 -12.97 36.70
CA THR A 429 9.87 -11.71 36.30
C THR A 429 9.98 -11.50 34.79
N PHE A 430 11.17 -11.73 34.21
CA PHE A 430 11.38 -11.63 32.77
C PHE A 430 10.60 -12.65 31.96
N THR A 431 10.49 -13.89 32.44
CA THR A 431 9.70 -14.94 31.77
C THR A 431 8.20 -14.64 31.78
N ASN A 432 7.71 -13.94 32.81
CA ASN A 432 6.28 -13.56 32.92
C ASN A 432 5.95 -12.21 32.28
N LEU A 433 6.94 -11.41 31.88
CA LEU A 433 6.71 -10.18 31.11
C LEU A 433 6.11 -10.52 29.74
N LYS A 434 4.84 -10.18 29.55
CA LYS A 434 4.22 -10.27 28.24
C LYS A 434 4.96 -9.36 27.26
N MET A 435 5.26 -9.85 26.07
CA MET A 435 5.97 -9.15 24.98
C MET A 435 5.48 -7.71 24.69
N VAL A 436 4.24 -7.36 25.08
CA VAL A 436 3.67 -6.01 24.96
C VAL A 436 4.40 -4.95 25.79
N LEU A 437 5.05 -5.34 26.90
CA LEU A 437 5.81 -4.40 27.75
C LEU A 437 7.23 -4.15 27.20
N LEU A 438 7.82 -5.11 26.50
CA LEU A 438 9.11 -4.97 25.85
C LEU A 438 9.12 -3.92 24.72
N GLY A 439 7.98 -3.72 24.05
CA GLY A 439 7.80 -2.65 23.06
C GLY A 439 7.85 -1.22 23.63
N ARG A 440 7.57 -1.04 24.93
CA ARG A 440 7.66 0.28 25.60
C ARG A 440 9.08 0.65 26.03
N MET A 441 9.99 -0.31 26.12
CA MET A 441 11.39 -0.07 26.46
C MET A 441 12.29 0.12 25.23
N GLY A 442 11.73 0.36 24.03
CA GLY A 442 12.52 0.51 22.80
C GLY A 442 12.99 -0.81 22.19
N PHE A 443 12.59 -1.95 22.73
CA PHE A 443 12.81 -3.26 22.13
C PHE A 443 11.72 -3.50 21.08
N VAL A 444 12.09 -3.33 19.82
CA VAL A 444 11.19 -3.54 18.69
C VAL A 444 10.89 -5.04 18.59
N GLN A 445 9.60 -5.37 18.51
CA GLN A 445 9.10 -6.72 18.21
C GLN A 445 9.83 -7.35 17.02
N ILE A 446 10.27 -8.56 17.19
CA ILE A 446 10.71 -9.48 16.13
C ILE A 446 9.49 -9.99 15.36
#